data_d4e671016eedb2f0df26686c9b8f4440
#
_entry.id   d4e671016eedb2f0df26686c9b8f4440
#
_cell.length_a   1.000
_cell.length_b   1.000
_cell.length_c   1.000
_cell.angle_alpha   90.00
_cell.angle_beta   90.00
_cell.angle_gamma   90.00
#
_symmetry.space_group_name_H-M   'P 1'
#
loop_
_entity.id
_entity.type
_entity.pdbx_description
1 polymer ?
#
loop_
_entity_poly.entity_id
_entity_poly.type
_entity_poly.pdbx_seq_one_letter_code
_entity_poly.pdbx_strand_id
1 'polypeptide(L)'
;MARVNRREVLSDGEIQVVHCVNRCVRRGFLCGVDELTGKNYEHRRQWMRNRLEFLAGVFGVEVIGFSVMSSHLHVILRSRPDVVKIWSDEQVARRWWNLFPQRRNQDGSPAEPTETELNHLTGSASTLAELRARLSSISWFMRCTSEVIARMANAEDECTGRFWEGRFKATLLPDEAAIAACMAYVDLNPVRAGLATSPEQSEFTSAQERIADLKSAEEVSTADAKDVRIEHGSRAGWMAPLELEPKRKNVREKCSSRRASNQGCIFMPLPQYLELLDWTGRQLKPGKRGAIPKNAPPILERLNLSPELWLHAVEHFGKRRAANQITPASRFNATARSVRDADTARRP
;
A
#
# COMPACT_ATOMS: atom_id res chain seq x y z
N MET A 1 23.03 11.49 -10.36
CA MET A 1 22.30 10.71 -11.37
C MET A 1 20.96 11.34 -11.65
N ALA A 2 20.58 11.53 -12.92
CA ALA A 2 19.29 12.09 -13.32
C ALA A 2 18.15 11.18 -12.85
N ARG A 3 17.08 11.76 -12.30
CA ARG A 3 15.88 11.00 -11.92
C ARG A 3 15.18 10.51 -13.19
N VAL A 4 14.91 9.20 -13.28
CA VAL A 4 14.05 8.63 -14.34
C VAL A 4 12.70 9.37 -14.31
N ASN A 5 12.22 9.70 -15.49
CA ASN A 5 10.94 10.38 -15.65
C ASN A 5 9.83 9.42 -15.23
N ARG A 6 8.85 9.88 -14.41
CA ARG A 6 7.74 9.03 -13.96
C ARG A 6 6.87 8.48 -15.10
N ARG A 7 6.83 9.16 -16.24
CA ARG A 7 6.15 8.67 -17.45
C ARG A 7 6.78 7.40 -18.01
N GLU A 8 8.03 7.12 -17.63
CA GLU A 8 8.73 5.87 -18.00
C GLU A 8 8.44 4.74 -17.01
N VAL A 9 7.92 5.07 -15.80
CA VAL A 9 7.61 4.10 -14.73
C VAL A 9 6.11 3.86 -14.60
N LEU A 10 5.30 4.88 -14.87
CA LEU A 10 3.85 4.84 -14.69
C LEU A 10 3.19 4.97 -16.07
N SER A 11 2.48 3.91 -16.48
CA SER A 11 1.63 3.91 -17.68
C SER A 11 0.20 4.24 -17.28
N ASP A 12 -0.34 5.33 -17.81
CA ASP A 12 -1.74 5.67 -17.61
C ASP A 12 -2.64 4.68 -18.39
N GLY A 13 -3.71 4.24 -17.77
CA GLY A 13 -4.69 3.32 -18.38
C GLY A 13 -4.38 1.83 -18.25
N GLU A 14 -3.26 1.44 -17.64
CA GLU A 14 -2.90 0.05 -17.37
C GLU A 14 -3.00 -0.32 -15.89
N ILE A 15 -3.25 -1.61 -15.63
CA ILE A 15 -3.17 -2.14 -14.26
C ILE A 15 -1.70 -2.31 -13.90
N GLN A 16 -1.24 -1.57 -12.90
CA GLN A 16 0.14 -1.60 -12.45
C GLN A 16 0.19 -1.66 -10.93
N VAL A 17 1.18 -2.38 -10.40
CA VAL A 17 1.51 -2.37 -8.97
C VAL A 17 2.81 -1.60 -8.77
N VAL A 18 2.77 -0.60 -7.91
CA VAL A 18 3.87 0.35 -7.72
C VAL A 18 4.14 0.60 -6.25
N HIS A 19 5.38 0.51 -5.84
CA HIS A 19 5.83 0.97 -4.54
C HIS A 19 6.16 2.46 -4.60
N CYS A 20 5.41 3.25 -3.85
CA CYS A 20 5.58 4.69 -3.72
C CYS A 20 6.21 5.04 -2.39
N VAL A 21 7.13 6.03 -2.40
CA VAL A 21 7.70 6.56 -1.16
C VAL A 21 7.78 8.07 -1.21
N ASN A 22 7.28 8.69 -0.17
CA ASN A 22 7.41 10.11 0.04
C ASN A 22 8.15 10.41 1.34
N ARG A 23 9.08 11.37 1.32
CA ARG A 23 9.91 11.74 2.46
C ARG A 23 9.75 13.22 2.76
N CYS A 24 9.68 13.56 4.06
CA CYS A 24 9.67 14.95 4.52
C CYS A 24 11.02 15.62 4.29
N VAL A 25 11.01 16.94 4.05
CA VAL A 25 12.19 17.78 4.22
C VAL A 25 12.64 17.75 5.69
N ARG A 26 13.65 18.40 6.10
CA ARG A 26 14.00 18.61 7.53
C ARG A 26 14.22 17.33 8.33
N ARG A 27 14.84 16.30 7.78
CA ARG A 27 15.23 15.06 8.52
C ARG A 27 14.25 14.59 9.62
N GLY A 28 13.07 15.24 9.67
CA GLY A 28 12.33 15.24 10.83
C GLY A 28 10.99 14.59 10.60
N PHE A 29 10.22 14.92 11.11
CA PHE A 29 9.08 14.45 11.82
C PHE A 29 7.85 14.55 10.91
N LEU A 30 7.66 13.54 10.05
CA LEU A 30 6.31 13.21 9.62
C LEU A 30 5.49 12.89 10.87
N CYS A 31 6.08 12.13 11.80
CA CYS A 31 5.54 11.73 13.10
C CYS A 31 6.70 11.38 14.06
N GLY A 32 6.41 11.21 15.32
CA GLY A 32 7.39 10.94 16.37
C GLY A 32 7.60 12.13 17.29
N VAL A 33 8.50 11.99 18.23
CA VAL A 33 8.87 13.05 19.16
C VAL A 33 10.12 13.76 18.63
N ASP A 34 10.07 15.07 18.53
CA ASP A 34 11.23 15.90 18.20
C ASP A 34 12.08 16.07 19.45
N GLU A 35 13.25 15.47 19.47
CA GLU A 35 14.18 15.51 20.61
C GLU A 35 14.68 16.93 20.93
N LEU A 36 14.68 17.85 19.95
CA LEU A 36 15.15 19.23 20.14
C LEU A 36 14.08 20.12 20.76
N THR A 37 12.83 19.97 20.33
CA THR A 37 11.72 20.84 20.78
C THR A 37 10.83 20.17 21.81
N GLY A 38 10.92 18.85 21.99
CA GLY A 38 10.03 18.03 22.80
C GLY A 38 8.62 17.87 22.23
N LYS A 39 8.33 18.43 21.05
CA LYS A 39 7.00 18.29 20.40
C LYS A 39 6.75 16.87 19.96
N ASN A 40 5.54 16.38 20.26
CA ASN A 40 5.07 15.06 19.84
C ASN A 40 4.15 15.16 18.63
N TYR A 41 4.54 14.53 17.52
CA TYR A 41 3.82 14.50 16.25
C TYR A 41 3.23 13.12 15.93
N GLU A 42 3.11 12.21 16.91
CA GLU A 42 2.63 10.83 16.69
C GLU A 42 1.21 10.80 16.09
N HIS A 43 0.34 11.74 16.43
CA HIS A 43 -1.01 11.86 15.91
C HIS A 43 -1.05 12.02 14.37
N ARG A 44 0.02 12.52 13.73
CA ARG A 44 0.13 12.64 12.27
C ARG A 44 0.13 11.28 11.56
N ARG A 45 0.49 10.19 12.25
CA ARG A 45 0.35 8.82 11.71
C ARG A 45 -1.11 8.50 11.44
N GLN A 46 -1.99 8.90 12.37
CA GLN A 46 -3.44 8.70 12.21
C GLN A 46 -3.99 9.54 11.04
N TRP A 47 -3.51 10.78 10.85
CA TRP A 47 -3.88 11.57 9.67
C TRP A 47 -3.52 10.87 8.37
N MET A 48 -2.31 10.31 8.31
CA MET A 48 -1.84 9.58 7.14
C MET A 48 -2.68 8.34 6.88
N ARG A 49 -2.92 7.54 7.90
CA ARG A 49 -3.75 6.33 7.82
C ARG A 49 -5.17 6.65 7.37
N ASN A 50 -5.82 7.63 7.99
CA ASN A 50 -7.18 8.05 7.63
C ASN A 50 -7.24 8.60 6.18
N ARG A 51 -6.21 9.32 5.77
CA ARG A 51 -6.14 9.84 4.41
C ARG A 51 -6.00 8.73 3.37
N LEU A 52 -5.19 7.72 3.63
CA LEU A 52 -5.06 6.56 2.74
C LEU A 52 -6.37 5.79 2.63
N GLU A 53 -7.06 5.53 3.76
CA GLU A 53 -8.36 4.86 3.78
C GLU A 53 -9.40 5.65 2.99
N PHE A 54 -9.54 6.94 3.23
CA PHE A 54 -10.46 7.80 2.48
C PHE A 54 -10.20 7.72 0.97
N LEU A 55 -8.93 7.84 0.56
CA LEU A 55 -8.58 7.81 -0.86
C LEU A 55 -8.80 6.42 -1.49
N ALA A 56 -8.57 5.33 -0.76
CA ALA A 56 -8.86 3.98 -1.23
C ALA A 56 -10.35 3.79 -1.55
N GLY A 57 -11.25 4.43 -0.77
CA GLY A 57 -12.69 4.44 -1.03
C GLY A 57 -13.11 5.31 -2.21
N VAL A 58 -12.31 6.30 -2.59
CA VAL A 58 -12.66 7.26 -3.65
C VAL A 58 -12.06 6.90 -4.99
N PHE A 59 -10.77 6.54 -5.03
CA PHE A 59 -10.03 6.24 -6.25
C PHE A 59 -10.27 4.80 -6.75
N GLY A 60 -10.10 4.59 -8.05
CA GLY A 60 -9.84 3.28 -8.63
C GLY A 60 -8.35 2.93 -8.47
N VAL A 61 -7.85 3.06 -7.25
CA VAL A 61 -6.48 2.71 -6.87
C VAL A 61 -6.56 1.99 -5.53
N GLU A 62 -6.02 0.80 -5.47
CA GLU A 62 -6.03 -0.04 -4.28
C GLU A 62 -4.75 0.10 -3.49
N VAL A 63 -4.86 0.11 -2.18
CA VAL A 63 -3.72 0.06 -1.26
C VAL A 63 -3.46 -1.40 -0.91
N ILE A 64 -2.33 -1.93 -1.36
CA ILE A 64 -1.88 -3.30 -1.06
C ILE A 64 -1.17 -3.35 0.29
N GLY A 65 -0.35 -2.35 0.57
CA GLY A 65 0.38 -2.27 1.83
C GLY A 65 0.89 -0.86 2.10
N PHE A 66 1.14 -0.56 3.36
CA PHE A 66 1.70 0.72 3.77
C PHE A 66 2.49 0.63 5.08
N SER A 67 3.36 1.61 5.31
CA SER A 67 4.06 1.83 6.57
C SER A 67 4.34 3.32 6.76
N VAL A 68 3.88 3.88 7.87
CA VAL A 68 4.12 5.28 8.23
C VAL A 68 5.33 5.35 9.15
N MET A 69 6.46 5.82 8.61
CA MET A 69 7.71 5.98 9.34
C MET A 69 7.87 7.41 9.85
N SER A 70 8.77 7.64 10.80
CA SER A 70 8.97 8.96 11.41
C SER A 70 9.26 10.08 10.41
N SER A 71 9.93 9.79 9.28
CA SER A 71 10.32 10.79 8.28
C SER A 71 9.80 10.51 6.88
N HIS A 72 9.09 9.42 6.65
CA HIS A 72 8.64 9.04 5.31
C HIS A 72 7.49 8.03 5.36
N LEU A 73 6.70 8.03 4.28
CA LEU A 73 5.64 7.09 4.00
C LEU A 73 6.09 6.09 2.94
N HIS A 74 5.87 4.80 3.17
CA HIS A 74 5.85 3.76 2.16
C HIS A 74 4.40 3.36 1.87
N VAL A 75 4.03 3.25 0.59
CA VAL A 75 2.74 2.69 0.20
C VAL A 75 2.88 1.89 -1.09
N ILE A 76 2.22 0.73 -1.16
CA ILE A 76 2.14 -0.12 -2.35
C ILE A 76 0.75 0.07 -2.92
N LEU A 77 0.68 0.54 -4.15
CA LEU A 77 -0.57 0.90 -4.83
C LEU A 77 -0.75 0.07 -6.09
N ARG A 78 -2.00 -0.34 -6.37
CA ARG A 78 -2.41 -0.95 -7.64
C ARG A 78 -3.41 -0.05 -8.34
N SER A 79 -3.11 0.41 -9.57
CA SER A 79 -4.07 1.13 -10.41
C SER A 79 -5.13 0.18 -10.96
N ARG A 80 -6.40 0.62 -11.00
CA ARG A 80 -7.54 -0.16 -11.47
C ARG A 80 -8.37 0.63 -12.49
N PRO A 81 -7.80 0.98 -13.65
CA PRO A 81 -8.54 1.66 -14.70
C PRO A 81 -9.70 0.81 -15.23
N ASP A 82 -9.60 -0.53 -15.17
CA ASP A 82 -10.67 -1.47 -15.51
C ASP A 82 -11.91 -1.28 -14.64
N VAL A 83 -11.73 -1.04 -13.34
CA VAL A 83 -12.83 -0.75 -12.40
C VAL A 83 -13.43 0.63 -12.66
N VAL A 84 -12.59 1.64 -12.86
CA VAL A 84 -13.07 3.01 -13.14
C VAL A 84 -13.85 3.08 -14.44
N LYS A 85 -13.50 2.27 -15.42
CA LYS A 85 -14.15 2.21 -16.72
C LYS A 85 -15.63 1.79 -16.63
N ILE A 86 -15.99 0.95 -15.66
CA ILE A 86 -17.36 0.45 -15.46
C ILE A 86 -18.19 1.32 -14.50
N TRP A 87 -17.63 2.33 -13.85
CA TRP A 87 -18.40 3.25 -13.03
C TRP A 87 -19.37 4.07 -13.90
N SER A 88 -20.55 4.38 -13.37
CA SER A 88 -21.43 5.34 -14.01
C SER A 88 -20.83 6.75 -13.98
N ASP A 89 -21.32 7.64 -14.87
CA ASP A 89 -20.88 9.03 -14.92
C ASP A 89 -21.14 9.74 -13.59
N GLU A 90 -22.30 9.48 -12.99
CA GLU A 90 -22.66 9.98 -11.66
C GLU A 90 -21.68 9.49 -10.58
N GLN A 91 -21.29 8.19 -10.59
CA GLN A 91 -20.31 7.67 -9.65
C GLN A 91 -18.95 8.35 -9.80
N VAL A 92 -18.54 8.65 -11.02
CA VAL A 92 -17.30 9.40 -11.30
C VAL A 92 -17.40 10.81 -10.75
N ALA A 93 -18.51 11.52 -11.03
CA ALA A 93 -18.73 12.89 -10.56
C ALA A 93 -18.78 12.98 -9.02
N ARG A 94 -19.50 12.07 -8.34
CA ARG A 94 -19.57 12.02 -6.87
C ARG A 94 -18.22 11.72 -6.23
N ARG A 95 -17.43 10.80 -6.80
CA ARG A 95 -16.07 10.50 -6.32
C ARG A 95 -15.14 11.68 -6.49
N TRP A 96 -15.23 12.40 -7.61
CA TRP A 96 -14.45 13.61 -7.83
C TRP A 96 -14.85 14.73 -6.88
N TRP A 97 -16.16 14.90 -6.65
CA TRP A 97 -16.69 15.85 -5.67
C TRP A 97 -16.15 15.62 -4.26
N ASN A 98 -16.07 14.38 -3.82
CA ASN A 98 -15.50 14.04 -2.51
C ASN A 98 -14.03 14.49 -2.36
N LEU A 99 -13.28 14.56 -3.44
CA LEU A 99 -11.88 15.05 -3.43
C LEU A 99 -11.82 16.59 -3.46
N PHE A 100 -12.66 17.21 -4.26
CA PHE A 100 -12.63 18.63 -4.59
C PHE A 100 -14.03 19.25 -4.51
N PRO A 101 -14.65 19.26 -3.31
CA PRO A 101 -15.98 19.82 -3.14
C PRO A 101 -15.93 21.34 -3.29
N GLN A 102 -16.91 21.90 -3.98
CA GLN A 102 -17.08 23.35 -4.06
C GLN A 102 -17.73 23.93 -2.80
N ARG A 103 -18.50 23.08 -2.08
CA ARG A 103 -19.15 23.44 -0.80
C ARG A 103 -18.76 22.42 0.27
N ARG A 104 -18.66 22.92 1.51
CA ARG A 104 -18.38 22.10 2.67
C ARG A 104 -19.41 22.35 3.76
N ASN A 105 -19.66 21.33 4.58
CA ASN A 105 -20.43 21.44 5.82
C ASN A 105 -19.62 22.19 6.89
N GLN A 106 -20.27 22.52 8.00
CA GLN A 106 -19.64 23.21 9.14
C GLN A 106 -18.46 22.41 9.75
N ASP A 107 -18.53 21.10 9.70
CA ASP A 107 -17.47 20.18 10.16
C ASP A 107 -16.30 20.04 9.18
N GLY A 108 -16.35 20.77 8.04
CA GLY A 108 -15.34 20.70 6.98
C GLY A 108 -15.48 19.51 6.03
N SER A 109 -16.45 18.62 6.23
CA SER A 109 -16.75 17.52 5.31
C SER A 109 -17.32 18.04 3.99
N PRO A 110 -17.18 17.33 2.85
CA PRO A 110 -17.85 17.66 1.61
C PRO A 110 -19.37 17.75 1.84
N ALA A 111 -20.00 18.87 1.42
CA ALA A 111 -21.45 18.93 1.36
C ALA A 111 -21.95 18.00 0.24
N GLU A 112 -23.17 17.46 0.40
CA GLU A 112 -23.77 16.64 -0.65
C GLU A 112 -23.91 17.46 -1.95
N PRO A 113 -23.44 16.96 -3.11
CA PRO A 113 -23.54 17.67 -4.36
C PRO A 113 -25.00 17.78 -4.83
N THR A 114 -25.36 18.96 -5.31
CA THR A 114 -26.65 19.16 -6.01
C THR A 114 -26.63 18.53 -7.39
N GLU A 115 -27.81 18.28 -7.95
CA GLU A 115 -27.93 17.77 -9.31
C GLU A 115 -27.26 18.69 -10.35
N THR A 116 -27.36 19.99 -10.19
CA THR A 116 -26.69 20.98 -11.07
C THR A 116 -25.17 20.83 -11.00
N GLU A 117 -24.58 20.66 -9.81
CA GLU A 117 -23.14 20.48 -9.62
C GLU A 117 -22.65 19.15 -10.24
N LEU A 118 -23.44 18.08 -10.10
CA LEU A 118 -23.14 16.81 -10.77
C LEU A 118 -23.24 16.93 -12.29
N ASN A 119 -24.29 17.60 -12.81
CA ASN A 119 -24.47 17.82 -14.24
C ASN A 119 -23.33 18.68 -14.83
N HIS A 120 -22.79 19.62 -14.09
CA HIS A 120 -21.60 20.36 -14.52
C HIS A 120 -20.37 19.44 -14.71
N LEU A 121 -20.19 18.48 -13.84
CA LEU A 121 -19.08 17.51 -13.94
C LEU A 121 -19.28 16.45 -15.03
N THR A 122 -20.54 16.12 -15.34
CA THR A 122 -20.90 15.07 -16.33
C THR A 122 -21.23 15.64 -17.71
N GLY A 123 -21.39 16.95 -17.84
CA GLY A 123 -21.88 17.61 -19.08
C GLY A 123 -20.97 17.52 -20.29
N SER A 124 -19.71 17.04 -20.13
CA SER A 124 -18.76 16.89 -21.22
C SER A 124 -18.11 15.51 -21.20
N ALA A 125 -18.16 14.78 -22.31
CA ALA A 125 -17.52 13.48 -22.46
C ALA A 125 -15.98 13.57 -22.27
N SER A 126 -15.36 14.67 -22.70
CA SER A 126 -13.92 14.91 -22.51
C SER A 126 -13.57 15.13 -21.04
N THR A 127 -14.39 15.89 -20.30
CA THR A 127 -14.23 16.08 -18.86
C THR A 127 -14.36 14.76 -18.12
N LEU A 128 -15.39 13.96 -18.41
CA LEU A 128 -15.55 12.64 -17.81
C LEU A 128 -14.40 11.70 -18.09
N ALA A 129 -13.89 11.68 -19.32
CA ALA A 129 -12.72 10.87 -19.67
C ALA A 129 -11.49 11.30 -18.85
N GLU A 130 -11.28 12.60 -18.68
CA GLU A 130 -10.19 13.12 -17.84
C GLU A 130 -10.37 12.75 -16.36
N LEU A 131 -11.60 12.89 -15.81
CA LEU A 131 -11.88 12.50 -14.43
C LEU A 131 -11.66 11.01 -14.19
N ARG A 132 -12.06 10.15 -15.13
CA ARG A 132 -11.80 8.69 -15.07
C ARG A 132 -10.30 8.40 -15.07
N ALA A 133 -9.52 9.05 -15.95
CA ALA A 133 -8.08 8.90 -16.00
C ALA A 133 -7.42 9.35 -14.66
N ARG A 134 -7.85 10.48 -14.11
CA ARG A 134 -7.35 10.98 -12.82
C ARG A 134 -7.69 10.06 -11.66
N LEU A 135 -8.92 9.54 -11.60
CA LEU A 135 -9.39 8.65 -10.54
C LEU A 135 -8.74 7.25 -10.57
N SER A 136 -8.14 6.83 -11.67
CA SER A 136 -7.34 5.60 -11.77
C SER A 136 -5.82 5.82 -11.67
N SER A 137 -5.38 7.07 -11.53
CA SER A 137 -3.96 7.43 -11.56
C SER A 137 -3.30 7.37 -10.19
N ILE A 138 -2.24 6.57 -10.06
CA ILE A 138 -1.38 6.54 -8.87
C ILE A 138 -0.76 7.92 -8.59
N SER A 139 -0.44 8.68 -9.64
CA SER A 139 0.10 10.04 -9.48
C SER A 139 -0.90 10.99 -8.81
N TRP A 140 -2.17 10.91 -9.18
CA TRP A 140 -3.23 11.69 -8.56
C TRP A 140 -3.52 11.25 -7.13
N PHE A 141 -3.55 9.93 -6.87
CA PHE A 141 -3.69 9.39 -5.52
C PHE A 141 -2.60 9.94 -4.59
N MET A 142 -1.34 9.84 -5.01
CA MET A 142 -0.20 10.34 -4.23
C MET A 142 -0.18 11.86 -4.10
N ARG A 143 -0.65 12.61 -5.11
CA ARG A 143 -0.85 14.06 -5.01
C ARG A 143 -1.86 14.38 -3.93
N CYS A 144 -3.05 13.77 -3.98
CA CYS A 144 -4.12 13.98 -3.00
C CYS A 144 -3.73 13.56 -1.58
N THR A 145 -2.86 12.54 -1.45
CA THR A 145 -2.26 12.16 -0.15
C THR A 145 -1.33 13.27 0.34
N SER A 146 -0.35 13.62 -0.48
CA SER A 146 0.77 14.47 -0.06
C SER A 146 0.36 15.92 0.20
N GLU A 147 -0.53 16.48 -0.62
CA GLU A 147 -0.96 17.87 -0.54
C GLU A 147 -1.75 18.16 0.74
N VAL A 148 -2.68 17.26 1.10
CA VAL A 148 -3.51 17.44 2.31
C VAL A 148 -2.65 17.35 3.57
N ILE A 149 -1.79 16.32 3.66
CA ILE A 149 -0.90 16.16 4.82
C ILE A 149 0.09 17.32 4.95
N ALA A 150 0.63 17.80 3.83
CA ALA A 150 1.52 18.97 3.85
C ALA A 150 0.83 20.23 4.37
N ARG A 151 -0.42 20.47 3.96
CA ARG A 151 -1.19 21.62 4.46
C ARG A 151 -1.51 21.50 5.95
N MET A 152 -1.94 20.31 6.41
CA MET A 152 -2.22 20.07 7.82
C MET A 152 -0.98 20.25 8.68
N ALA A 153 0.15 19.66 8.27
CA ALA A 153 1.41 19.75 9.00
C ALA A 153 1.97 21.18 9.02
N ASN A 154 1.91 21.90 7.91
CA ASN A 154 2.35 23.28 7.84
C ASN A 154 1.47 24.21 8.71
N ALA A 155 0.14 23.98 8.75
CA ALA A 155 -0.77 24.71 9.61
C ALA A 155 -0.48 24.45 11.09
N GLU A 156 -0.24 23.21 11.49
CA GLU A 156 0.13 22.84 12.87
C GLU A 156 1.51 23.42 13.27
N ASP A 157 2.46 23.39 12.34
CA ASP A 157 3.81 23.92 12.56
C ASP A 157 3.89 25.45 12.41
N GLU A 158 2.77 26.12 12.12
CA GLU A 158 2.67 27.57 11.85
C GLU A 158 3.71 28.03 10.83
N CYS A 159 3.97 27.21 9.80
CA CYS A 159 4.99 27.48 8.81
C CYS A 159 4.47 27.37 7.38
N THR A 160 5.23 27.94 6.46
CA THR A 160 4.99 27.87 5.02
C THR A 160 6.13 27.13 4.32
N GLY A 161 5.90 26.70 3.08
CA GLY A 161 6.92 26.11 2.25
C GLY A 161 6.75 24.61 2.03
N ARG A 162 7.85 23.96 1.66
CA ARG A 162 7.83 22.54 1.29
C ARG A 162 7.86 21.65 2.53
N PHE A 163 6.84 20.82 2.69
CA PHE A 163 6.83 19.75 3.68
C PHE A 163 7.54 18.48 3.17
N TRP A 164 7.37 18.15 1.88
CA TRP A 164 7.99 16.97 1.25
C TRP A 164 9.28 17.36 0.52
N GLU A 165 10.32 16.53 0.57
CA GLU A 165 11.59 16.72 -0.17
C GLU A 165 11.38 16.89 -1.68
N GLY A 166 10.27 16.39 -2.18
CA GLY A 166 9.89 16.50 -3.58
C GLY A 166 8.73 15.57 -3.90
N ARG A 167 8.60 15.27 -5.19
CA ARG A 167 7.60 14.31 -5.63
C ARG A 167 7.98 12.91 -5.11
N PHE A 168 6.96 12.06 -4.82
CA PHE A 168 7.19 10.67 -4.39
C PHE A 168 8.09 9.90 -5.37
N LYS A 169 8.83 8.93 -4.88
CA LYS A 169 9.60 7.97 -5.67
C LYS A 169 8.70 6.78 -5.98
N ALA A 170 8.77 6.28 -7.21
CA ALA A 170 7.98 5.14 -7.68
C ALA A 170 8.89 4.01 -8.15
N THR A 171 8.53 2.76 -7.83
CA THR A 171 9.20 1.55 -8.30
C THR A 171 8.11 0.57 -8.75
N LEU A 172 8.13 0.17 -10.02
CA LEU A 172 7.20 -0.82 -10.56
C LEU A 172 7.48 -2.20 -9.94
N LEU A 173 6.43 -2.92 -9.60
CA LEU A 173 6.47 -4.30 -9.12
C LEU A 173 5.90 -5.19 -10.23
N PRO A 174 6.76 -5.88 -11.00
CA PRO A 174 6.35 -6.51 -12.24
C PRO A 174 5.60 -7.83 -12.05
N ASP A 175 5.75 -8.46 -10.91
CA ASP A 175 5.20 -9.78 -10.62
C ASP A 175 4.86 -9.96 -9.14
N GLU A 176 4.22 -11.08 -8.83
CA GLU A 176 3.78 -11.43 -7.50
C GLU A 176 4.93 -11.56 -6.50
N ALA A 177 6.07 -12.10 -6.93
CA ALA A 177 7.25 -12.24 -6.08
C ALA A 177 7.79 -10.87 -5.67
N ALA A 178 7.83 -9.92 -6.61
CA ALA A 178 8.21 -8.54 -6.33
C ALA A 178 7.22 -7.85 -5.39
N ILE A 179 5.91 -8.13 -5.55
CA ILE A 179 4.87 -7.60 -4.66
C ILE A 179 5.06 -8.15 -3.25
N ALA A 180 5.18 -9.46 -3.08
CA ALA A 180 5.36 -10.12 -1.78
C ALA A 180 6.65 -9.63 -1.08
N ALA A 181 7.77 -9.55 -1.82
CA ALA A 181 9.03 -9.04 -1.30
C ALA A 181 8.93 -7.56 -0.85
N CYS A 182 8.22 -6.76 -1.64
CA CYS A 182 7.99 -5.35 -1.30
C CYS A 182 7.08 -5.20 -0.08
N MET A 183 6.03 -6.00 0.04
CA MET A 183 5.15 -6.02 1.20
C MET A 183 5.95 -6.36 2.46
N ALA A 184 6.74 -7.43 2.45
CA ALA A 184 7.59 -7.80 3.58
C ALA A 184 8.60 -6.69 3.92
N TYR A 185 9.19 -6.04 2.93
CA TYR A 185 10.07 -4.89 3.14
C TYR A 185 9.33 -3.72 3.82
N VAL A 186 8.12 -3.39 3.37
CA VAL A 186 7.31 -2.28 3.90
C VAL A 186 6.84 -2.57 5.31
N ASP A 187 6.30 -3.76 5.58
CA ASP A 187 5.76 -4.15 6.87
C ASP A 187 6.85 -4.32 7.94
N LEU A 188 8.08 -4.71 7.55
CA LEU A 188 9.22 -4.84 8.45
C LEU A 188 10.00 -3.54 8.68
N ASN A 189 9.65 -2.44 8.03
CA ASN A 189 10.39 -1.18 8.20
C ASN A 189 10.47 -0.71 9.67
N PRO A 190 9.36 -0.69 10.46
CA PRO A 190 9.45 -0.31 11.87
C PRO A 190 10.36 -1.23 12.69
N VAL A 191 10.31 -2.54 12.43
CA VAL A 191 11.19 -3.51 13.11
C VAL A 191 12.65 -3.27 12.77
N ARG A 192 12.98 -3.03 11.50
CA ARG A 192 14.34 -2.71 11.03
C ARG A 192 14.84 -1.37 11.56
N ALA A 193 13.95 -0.43 11.78
CA ALA A 193 14.27 0.88 12.37
C ALA A 193 14.39 0.83 13.90
N GLY A 194 14.11 -0.31 14.54
CA GLY A 194 14.08 -0.43 16.00
C GLY A 194 12.91 0.27 16.68
N LEU A 195 11.89 0.65 15.91
CA LEU A 195 10.68 1.29 16.43
C LEU A 195 9.65 0.26 16.96
N ALA A 196 9.77 -1.00 16.56
CA ALA A 196 8.95 -2.11 17.04
C ALA A 196 9.81 -3.37 17.14
N THR A 197 9.40 -4.33 17.98
CA THR A 197 10.12 -5.62 18.15
C THR A 197 9.52 -6.73 17.30
N SER A 198 8.29 -6.55 16.82
CA SER A 198 7.57 -7.53 16.00
C SER A 198 6.57 -6.84 15.06
N PRO A 199 6.06 -7.56 14.03
CA PRO A 199 5.01 -7.03 13.14
C PRO A 199 3.73 -6.63 13.89
N GLU A 200 3.36 -7.35 14.94
CA GLU A 200 2.16 -7.08 15.76
C GLU A 200 2.25 -5.75 16.50
N GLN A 201 3.47 -5.33 16.84
CA GLN A 201 3.76 -4.07 17.52
C GLN A 201 4.11 -2.94 16.55
N SER A 202 4.15 -3.24 15.25
CA SER A 202 4.46 -2.25 14.20
C SER A 202 3.22 -1.44 13.86
N GLU A 203 2.83 -0.51 14.74
CA GLU A 203 1.68 0.36 14.51
C GLU A 203 1.77 1.11 13.17
N PHE A 204 0.60 1.39 12.59
CA PHE A 204 0.47 2.08 11.30
C PHE A 204 1.20 1.37 10.15
N THR A 205 1.12 0.04 10.13
CA THR A 205 1.52 -0.82 9.00
C THR A 205 0.36 -1.68 8.52
N SER A 206 0.46 -2.13 7.26
CA SER A 206 -0.53 -3.03 6.69
C SER A 206 -0.60 -4.37 7.41
N ALA A 207 0.53 -4.91 7.90
CA ALA A 207 0.55 -6.15 8.65
C ALA A 207 -0.21 -6.02 9.97
N GLN A 208 0.04 -4.96 10.73
CA GLN A 208 -0.61 -4.74 12.01
C GLN A 208 -2.14 -4.57 11.86
N GLU A 209 -2.61 -3.86 10.83
CA GLU A 209 -4.05 -3.73 10.58
C GLU A 209 -4.71 -5.08 10.25
N ARG A 210 -4.04 -5.93 9.46
CA ARG A 210 -4.52 -7.29 9.14
C ARG A 210 -4.50 -8.23 10.34
N ILE A 211 -3.48 -8.12 11.20
CA ILE A 211 -3.38 -8.90 12.45
C ILE A 211 -4.50 -8.50 13.41
N ALA A 212 -4.82 -7.20 13.50
CA ALA A 212 -5.92 -6.73 14.32
C ALA A 212 -7.28 -7.30 13.87
N ASP A 213 -7.52 -7.39 12.55
CA ASP A 213 -8.72 -8.03 12.02
C ASP A 213 -8.80 -9.53 12.34
N LEU A 214 -7.67 -10.27 12.26
CA LEU A 214 -7.65 -11.68 12.66
C LEU A 214 -8.04 -11.86 14.12
N LYS A 215 -7.46 -11.08 15.03
CA LYS A 215 -7.77 -11.14 16.45
C LYS A 215 -9.24 -10.84 16.74
N SER A 216 -9.79 -9.79 16.10
CA SER A 216 -11.21 -9.46 16.25
C SER A 216 -12.14 -10.56 15.74
N ALA A 217 -11.76 -11.27 14.66
CA ALA A 217 -12.53 -12.39 14.14
C ALA A 217 -12.50 -13.61 15.06
N GLU A 218 -11.36 -13.89 15.70
CA GLU A 218 -11.21 -14.96 16.69
C GLU A 218 -12.02 -14.68 17.97
N GLU A 219 -12.02 -13.44 18.47
CA GLU A 219 -12.80 -13.01 19.62
C GLU A 219 -14.31 -13.15 19.38
N VAL A 220 -14.80 -12.81 18.20
CA VAL A 220 -16.21 -12.98 17.81
C VAL A 220 -16.58 -14.47 17.68
N SER A 221 -15.67 -15.32 17.24
CA SER A 221 -15.90 -16.77 17.10
C SER A 221 -15.96 -17.49 18.47
N THR A 222 -15.34 -16.94 19.50
CA THR A 222 -15.32 -17.51 20.86
C THR A 222 -16.44 -16.98 21.77
N ALA A 223 -17.04 -15.84 21.43
CA ALA A 223 -18.20 -15.28 22.11
C ALA A 223 -19.48 -15.97 21.60
N ASP A 224 -20.26 -16.60 22.50
CA ASP A 224 -21.53 -17.25 22.17
C ASP A 224 -22.41 -16.39 21.25
N ALA A 225 -22.78 -16.99 20.10
CA ALA A 225 -23.31 -16.34 18.92
C ALA A 225 -24.76 -15.83 19.06
N LYS A 226 -25.15 -15.20 20.17
CA LYS A 226 -26.58 -14.79 20.35
C LYS A 226 -26.88 -13.31 20.38
N ASP A 227 -25.96 -12.38 20.64
CA ASP A 227 -26.39 -10.98 20.83
C ASP A 227 -25.46 -9.83 20.46
N VAL A 228 -24.41 -10.00 19.67
CA VAL A 228 -23.61 -8.82 19.28
C VAL A 228 -23.29 -8.83 17.78
N ARG A 229 -24.23 -8.34 16.97
CA ARG A 229 -23.89 -7.71 15.69
C ARG A 229 -23.20 -6.37 15.96
N ILE A 230 -22.00 -6.41 16.50
CA ILE A 230 -21.15 -5.23 16.45
C ILE A 230 -20.64 -5.15 15.02
N GLU A 231 -21.19 -4.23 14.24
CA GLU A 231 -20.63 -3.75 12.98
C GLU A 231 -19.30 -3.01 13.26
N HIS A 232 -18.35 -3.69 13.83
CA HIS A 232 -16.96 -3.22 13.80
C HIS A 232 -16.46 -3.56 12.41
N GLY A 233 -16.59 -2.59 11.50
CA GLY A 233 -16.07 -2.73 10.15
C GLY A 233 -14.60 -3.12 10.21
N SER A 234 -14.23 -4.18 9.50
CA SER A 234 -12.85 -4.68 9.39
C SER A 234 -11.85 -3.51 9.29
N ARG A 235 -10.85 -3.49 10.19
CA ARG A 235 -9.85 -2.43 10.25
C ARG A 235 -9.02 -2.36 8.98
N ALA A 236 -8.70 -3.52 8.39
CA ALA A 236 -7.97 -3.66 7.13
C ALA A 236 -8.88 -3.67 5.89
N GLY A 237 -10.21 -3.57 6.05
CA GLY A 237 -11.18 -3.75 4.98
C GLY A 237 -11.13 -2.70 3.85
N TRP A 238 -10.37 -1.65 4.01
CA TRP A 238 -10.10 -0.64 2.99
C TRP A 238 -8.89 -0.97 2.11
N MET A 239 -8.04 -1.91 2.52
CA MET A 239 -6.91 -2.40 1.73
C MET A 239 -7.34 -3.51 0.77
N ALA A 240 -6.54 -3.75 -0.26
CA ALA A 240 -6.71 -4.90 -1.13
C ALA A 240 -6.62 -6.20 -0.31
N PRO A 241 -7.48 -7.20 -0.58
CA PRO A 241 -7.32 -8.52 -0.02
C PRO A 241 -5.94 -9.10 -0.35
N LEU A 242 -5.39 -9.94 0.52
CA LEU A 242 -4.12 -10.60 0.26
C LEU A 242 -4.29 -11.69 -0.78
N GLU A 243 -5.16 -12.63 -0.50
CA GLU A 243 -5.32 -13.86 -1.25
C GLU A 243 -6.00 -13.62 -2.60
N LEU A 244 -5.31 -14.04 -3.68
CA LEU A 244 -5.89 -14.18 -4.99
C LEU A 244 -6.73 -15.46 -5.01
N GLU A 245 -8.03 -15.35 -4.83
CA GLU A 245 -8.91 -16.49 -5.07
C GLU A 245 -8.81 -16.93 -6.55
N PRO A 246 -8.65 -18.24 -6.81
CA PRO A 246 -8.78 -18.74 -8.18
C PRO A 246 -10.17 -18.38 -8.68
N LYS A 247 -10.24 -17.73 -9.86
CA LYS A 247 -11.42 -17.14 -10.48
C LYS A 247 -12.70 -17.92 -10.16
N ARG A 248 -13.47 -17.52 -9.17
CA ARG A 248 -14.87 -17.87 -9.06
C ARG A 248 -15.59 -17.17 -10.21
N LYS A 249 -16.03 -17.96 -11.19
CA LYS A 249 -16.88 -17.46 -12.27
C LYS A 249 -18.14 -16.85 -11.64
N ASN A 250 -18.35 -15.56 -11.90
CA ASN A 250 -19.66 -14.89 -11.81
C ASN A 250 -20.30 -14.73 -10.41
N VAL A 251 -19.59 -14.22 -9.40
CA VAL A 251 -20.31 -13.50 -8.35
C VAL A 251 -20.00 -12.02 -8.55
N ARG A 252 -21.01 -11.22 -8.92
CA ARG A 252 -21.02 -9.77 -8.74
C ARG A 252 -21.02 -9.51 -7.24
N GLU A 253 -19.91 -9.75 -6.58
CA GLU A 253 -19.75 -9.35 -5.18
C GLU A 253 -19.89 -7.83 -5.12
N LYS A 254 -20.81 -7.37 -4.27
CA LYS A 254 -20.90 -5.94 -3.93
C LYS A 254 -19.53 -5.53 -3.37
N CYS A 255 -18.77 -4.80 -4.16
CA CYS A 255 -17.52 -4.24 -3.71
C CYS A 255 -17.79 -3.33 -2.50
N SER A 256 -17.01 -3.47 -1.46
CA SER A 256 -17.07 -2.56 -0.32
C SER A 256 -16.90 -1.11 -0.81
N SER A 257 -17.69 -0.18 -0.28
CA SER A 257 -17.51 1.27 -0.55
C SER A 257 -16.15 1.81 -0.12
N ARG A 258 -15.38 1.01 0.65
CA ARG A 258 -14.09 1.39 1.24
C ARG A 258 -12.88 1.10 0.35
N ARG A 259 -13.05 0.36 -0.77
CA ARG A 259 -11.97 0.00 -1.71
C ARG A 259 -12.48 -0.19 -3.14
N ALA A 260 -11.57 -0.17 -4.12
CA ALA A 260 -11.93 -0.24 -5.54
C ALA A 260 -12.43 -1.63 -5.97
N SER A 261 -11.86 -2.72 -5.46
CA SER A 261 -12.28 -4.09 -5.78
C SER A 261 -11.97 -5.09 -4.66
N ASN A 262 -12.49 -6.32 -4.81
CA ASN A 262 -12.20 -7.45 -3.93
C ASN A 262 -11.10 -8.37 -4.50
N GLN A 263 -10.37 -7.94 -5.52
CA GLN A 263 -9.31 -8.75 -6.11
C GLN A 263 -8.08 -8.78 -5.20
N GLY A 264 -7.65 -9.97 -4.81
CA GLY A 264 -6.42 -10.20 -4.06
C GLY A 264 -5.15 -9.77 -4.81
N CYS A 265 -4.02 -9.77 -4.14
CA CYS A 265 -2.76 -9.28 -4.67
C CYS A 265 -1.66 -10.34 -4.75
N ILE A 266 -1.74 -11.43 -3.98
CA ILE A 266 -0.78 -12.55 -3.99
C ILE A 266 -1.51 -13.89 -3.78
N PHE A 267 -0.92 -15.00 -4.27
CA PHE A 267 -1.43 -16.37 -4.05
C PHE A 267 -0.99 -16.93 -2.70
N MET A 268 -1.23 -16.18 -1.63
CA MET A 268 -0.82 -16.55 -0.29
C MET A 268 -1.86 -16.08 0.72
N PRO A 269 -2.44 -16.99 1.53
CA PRO A 269 -3.33 -16.61 2.63
C PRO A 269 -2.58 -15.85 3.72
N LEU A 270 -3.31 -15.00 4.46
CA LEU A 270 -2.73 -14.12 5.46
C LEU A 270 -1.88 -14.86 6.52
N PRO A 271 -2.28 -16.02 7.09
CA PRO A 271 -1.42 -16.70 8.06
C PRO A 271 -0.05 -17.07 7.50
N GLN A 272 0.00 -17.57 6.27
CA GLN A 272 1.26 -17.92 5.60
C GLN A 272 2.12 -16.69 5.30
N TYR A 273 1.51 -15.56 4.95
CA TYR A 273 2.24 -14.29 4.80
C TYR A 273 2.85 -13.83 6.12
N LEU A 274 2.13 -13.97 7.24
CA LEU A 274 2.64 -13.59 8.56
C LEU A 274 3.81 -14.47 9.00
N GLU A 275 3.76 -15.79 8.71
CA GLU A 275 4.89 -16.71 8.95
C GLU A 275 6.13 -16.31 8.14
N LEU A 276 5.93 -16.01 6.85
CA LEU A 276 7.00 -15.52 5.97
C LEU A 276 7.58 -14.21 6.47
N LEU A 277 6.71 -13.31 6.95
CA LEU A 277 7.11 -12.00 7.50
C LEU A 277 7.96 -12.16 8.77
N ASP A 278 7.52 -13.01 9.71
CA ASP A 278 8.25 -13.31 10.94
C ASP A 278 9.61 -13.97 10.64
N TRP A 279 9.63 -14.97 9.78
CA TRP A 279 10.87 -15.62 9.34
C TRP A 279 11.84 -14.60 8.71
N THR A 280 11.35 -13.76 7.78
CA THR A 280 12.16 -12.72 7.12
C THR A 280 12.69 -11.70 8.13
N GLY A 281 11.85 -11.30 9.10
CA GLY A 281 12.23 -10.38 10.15
C GLY A 281 13.34 -10.93 11.06
N ARG A 282 13.32 -12.21 11.34
CA ARG A 282 14.36 -12.91 12.13
C ARG A 282 15.68 -12.97 11.39
N GLN A 283 15.69 -13.31 10.10
CA GLN A 283 16.91 -13.40 9.30
C GLN A 283 17.62 -12.04 9.14
N LEU A 284 16.86 -10.95 9.09
CA LEU A 284 17.42 -9.59 8.96
C LEU A 284 17.95 -8.99 10.27
N LYS A 285 17.86 -9.72 11.39
CA LYS A 285 18.45 -9.36 12.68
C LYS A 285 19.58 -10.33 13.05
N PRO A 286 20.87 -10.01 12.81
CA PRO A 286 21.98 -10.83 13.26
C PRO A 286 21.90 -11.05 14.78
N GLY A 287 22.08 -12.28 15.22
CA GLY A 287 22.13 -12.68 16.64
C GLY A 287 20.86 -13.22 17.28
N LYS A 288 19.72 -13.27 16.56
CA LYS A 288 18.53 -14.01 17.03
C LYS A 288 18.43 -15.34 16.31
N ARG A 289 18.62 -16.45 17.05
CA ARG A 289 18.40 -17.82 16.56
C ARG A 289 16.90 -18.12 16.65
N GLY A 290 16.14 -17.96 15.55
CA GLY A 290 14.79 -18.48 15.40
C GLY A 290 14.81 -19.74 14.54
N ALA A 291 14.03 -20.76 14.89
CA ALA A 291 13.82 -21.89 14.00
C ALA A 291 12.93 -21.45 12.83
N ILE A 292 13.34 -21.76 11.59
CA ILE A 292 12.50 -21.57 10.40
C ILE A 292 11.24 -22.42 10.58
N PRO A 293 10.01 -21.86 10.46
CA PRO A 293 8.81 -22.67 10.44
C PRO A 293 8.90 -23.74 9.34
N LYS A 294 8.56 -24.98 9.65
CA LYS A 294 8.68 -26.11 8.69
C LYS A 294 7.89 -25.90 7.39
N ASN A 295 6.91 -25.03 7.40
CA ASN A 295 6.03 -24.65 6.29
C ASN A 295 6.52 -23.48 5.43
N ALA A 296 7.57 -22.77 5.81
CA ALA A 296 8.11 -21.66 5.01
C ALA A 296 8.66 -22.06 3.62
N PRO A 297 9.43 -23.19 3.47
CA PRO A 297 9.93 -23.63 2.17
C PRO A 297 8.84 -23.86 1.10
N PRO A 298 7.70 -24.53 1.40
CA PRO A 298 6.66 -24.76 0.40
C PRO A 298 6.08 -23.47 -0.20
N ILE A 299 6.02 -22.40 0.56
CA ILE A 299 5.51 -21.09 0.12
C ILE A 299 6.51 -20.41 -0.80
N LEU A 300 7.79 -20.44 -0.43
CA LEU A 300 8.86 -19.86 -1.24
C LEU A 300 9.01 -20.61 -2.57
N GLU A 301 8.88 -21.93 -2.56
CA GLU A 301 8.87 -22.75 -3.77
C GLU A 301 7.71 -22.41 -4.70
N ARG A 302 6.50 -22.18 -4.17
CA ARG A 302 5.33 -21.74 -4.97
C ARG A 302 5.53 -20.38 -5.62
N LEU A 303 6.30 -19.50 -4.98
CA LEU A 303 6.68 -18.20 -5.54
C LEU A 303 7.88 -18.32 -6.51
N ASN A 304 8.38 -19.53 -6.79
CA ASN A 304 9.62 -19.78 -7.54
C ASN A 304 10.83 -19.02 -6.98
N LEU A 305 10.89 -18.86 -5.65
CA LEU A 305 11.95 -18.19 -4.93
C LEU A 305 12.69 -19.16 -4.05
N SER A 306 14.02 -19.24 -4.18
CA SER A 306 14.84 -19.84 -3.15
C SER A 306 14.88 -18.95 -1.91
N PRO A 307 15.07 -19.51 -0.69
CA PRO A 307 15.22 -18.69 0.52
C PRO A 307 16.29 -17.60 0.37
N GLU A 308 17.41 -17.91 -0.28
CA GLU A 308 18.51 -16.98 -0.51
C GLU A 308 18.12 -15.86 -1.48
N LEU A 309 17.43 -16.18 -2.58
CA LEU A 309 16.94 -15.21 -3.53
C LEU A 309 15.86 -14.30 -2.93
N TRP A 310 15.00 -14.87 -2.05
CA TRP A 310 14.00 -14.11 -1.32
C TRP A 310 14.65 -13.08 -0.38
N LEU A 311 15.57 -13.52 0.47
CA LEU A 311 16.30 -12.63 1.39
C LEU A 311 17.06 -11.54 0.63
N HIS A 312 17.77 -11.91 -0.43
CA HIS A 312 18.45 -10.96 -1.30
C HIS A 312 17.48 -9.93 -1.91
N ALA A 313 16.29 -10.35 -2.37
CA ALA A 313 15.28 -9.45 -2.91
C ALA A 313 14.80 -8.46 -1.85
N VAL A 314 14.51 -8.91 -0.61
CA VAL A 314 14.07 -8.06 0.50
C VAL A 314 15.17 -7.09 0.97
N GLU A 315 16.41 -7.56 1.12
CA GLU A 315 17.56 -6.73 1.52
C GLU A 315 17.90 -5.64 0.50
N HIS A 316 17.86 -6.00 -0.78
CA HIS A 316 18.27 -5.10 -1.86
C HIS A 316 17.11 -4.28 -2.42
N PHE A 317 15.87 -4.53 -1.99
CA PHE A 317 14.71 -3.77 -2.45
C PHE A 317 14.89 -2.27 -2.25
N GLY A 318 15.39 -1.85 -1.09
CA GLY A 318 15.69 -0.45 -0.79
C GLY A 318 16.89 0.12 -1.59
N LYS A 319 17.90 -0.70 -1.86
CA LYS A 319 19.12 -0.28 -2.60
C LYS A 319 18.88 -0.12 -4.10
N ARG A 320 18.04 -0.97 -4.71
CA ARG A 320 17.64 -0.87 -6.14
C ARG A 320 16.90 0.43 -6.48
N ARG A 321 16.31 1.09 -5.48
CA ARG A 321 15.73 2.43 -5.63
C ARG A 321 16.74 3.47 -6.09
N ALA A 322 18.00 3.36 -5.68
CA ALA A 322 19.05 4.29 -6.10
C ALA A 322 19.47 4.06 -7.56
N ALA A 323 19.32 2.84 -8.06
CA ALA A 323 19.83 2.43 -9.36
C ALA A 323 18.78 2.40 -10.48
N ASN A 324 17.47 2.59 -10.16
CA ASN A 324 16.35 2.58 -11.11
C ASN A 324 16.33 1.36 -12.09
N GLN A 325 16.91 0.22 -11.67
CA GLN A 325 16.92 -0.98 -12.50
C GLN A 325 15.76 -1.88 -12.10
N ILE A 326 14.66 -1.73 -12.85
CA ILE A 326 13.60 -2.74 -12.92
C ILE A 326 14.24 -3.96 -13.59
N THR A 327 14.36 -5.06 -12.86
CA THR A 327 14.70 -6.34 -13.47
C THR A 327 13.38 -6.96 -13.94
N PRO A 328 13.15 -7.15 -15.25
CA PRO A 328 11.97 -7.87 -15.73
C PRO A 328 11.91 -9.27 -15.10
N ALA A 329 10.71 -9.82 -14.93
CA ALA A 329 10.50 -11.18 -14.41
C ALA A 329 11.36 -12.23 -15.13
N SER A 330 11.66 -12.03 -16.43
CA SER A 330 12.57 -12.85 -17.21
C SER A 330 14.00 -12.93 -16.66
N ARG A 331 14.50 -11.88 -15.99
CA ARG A 331 15.84 -11.92 -15.36
C ARG A 331 15.81 -12.60 -13.99
N PHE A 332 14.71 -12.55 -13.28
CA PHE A 332 14.55 -13.31 -12.03
C PHE A 332 14.59 -14.81 -12.31
N ASN A 333 13.86 -15.25 -13.35
CA ASN A 333 13.88 -16.64 -13.83
C ASN A 333 15.22 -17.03 -14.46
N ALA A 334 15.92 -16.11 -15.14
CA ALA A 334 17.24 -16.38 -15.71
C ALA A 334 18.30 -16.57 -14.62
N THR A 335 18.25 -15.81 -13.52
CA THR A 335 19.17 -15.98 -12.39
C THR A 335 18.91 -17.27 -11.66
N ALA A 336 17.64 -17.70 -11.50
CA ALA A 336 17.27 -18.99 -10.93
C ALA A 336 17.72 -20.16 -11.83
N ARG A 337 17.66 -20.02 -13.16
CA ARG A 337 18.20 -21.01 -14.11
C ARG A 337 19.72 -21.09 -14.04
N SER A 338 20.44 -19.95 -14.01
CA SER A 338 21.90 -19.96 -13.93
C SER A 338 22.45 -20.58 -12.66
N VAL A 339 21.74 -20.47 -11.53
CA VAL A 339 22.11 -21.11 -10.27
C VAL A 339 21.86 -22.62 -10.33
N ARG A 340 20.78 -23.08 -10.98
CA ARG A 340 20.51 -24.52 -11.20
C ARG A 340 21.53 -25.15 -12.16
N ASP A 341 21.88 -24.44 -13.23
CA ASP A 341 22.86 -24.92 -14.20
C ASP A 341 24.29 -24.97 -13.64
N ALA A 342 24.63 -24.07 -12.70
CA ALA A 342 25.91 -24.10 -11.98
C ALA A 342 26.00 -25.27 -10.97
N ASP A 343 24.88 -25.68 -10.39
CA ASP A 343 24.81 -26.81 -9.42
C ASP A 343 24.83 -28.17 -10.15
N THR A 344 24.24 -28.26 -11.35
CA THR A 344 24.33 -29.47 -12.21
C THR A 344 25.71 -29.66 -12.84
N ALA A 345 26.48 -28.61 -13.06
CA ALA A 345 27.84 -28.70 -13.59
C ALA A 345 28.90 -29.06 -12.55
N ARG A 346 28.55 -29.15 -11.26
CA ARG A 346 29.45 -29.50 -10.15
C ARG A 346 29.24 -30.93 -9.59
N ARG A 347 28.43 -31.76 -10.21
CA ARG A 347 28.36 -33.20 -9.87
C ARG A 347 29.31 -33.98 -10.78
N PRO A 348 30.24 -34.77 -10.20
CA PRO A 348 31.18 -35.57 -10.94
C PRO A 348 30.50 -36.72 -11.68
#